data_e489948d9cd1674c60e454b1457af541
#
_entry.id   e489948d9cd1674c60e454b1457af541
#
_cell.length_a   1.000
_cell.length_b   1.000
_cell.length_c   1.000
_cell.angle_alpha   90.00
_cell.angle_beta   90.00
_cell.angle_gamma   90.00
#
_symmetry.space_group_name_H-M   'P 1'
#
loop_
_entity.id
_entity.type
_entity.pdbx_description
1 polymer ?
#
loop_
_entity_poly.entity_id
_entity_poly.type
_entity_poly.pdbx_seq_one_letter_code
_entity_poly.pdbx_strand_id
1 'polypeptide(L)'
;ATPLKNVYMYALDVVLSIIILFYFNWSLAILTLILTIISLVLPKLFENMTSKATIQVTEKNKSLLNSIAKWINGLDELRRYASFDIFNSSLNQSTTTYKKAAIKQGQTVAIADVVSAGFNTFGQVILMLLCGYLYFQGQIVFGAVMTTIAFSSTVMNGITYLVSEWNLIKSTKELNQKISAMEKTVQIAKNQHGDQNIAELKIENLGLHFPNGEKITYPDLEVKKGEKVLLLGDSGTGKSTLFKLILGKLKPTQGKISFVDEHGDLNINSDEIGYVAQDGILFPGSIQDNITMFDPKLNKLAEKAVQWVDLNKDIEKFPAGIKTAVDLDQDNLSGGQKQKIILARALVHQTKWLFIDEGTSAIDSEATKKVLKNLLKTDRTIVMIAHNFSNELINAFDRKIVLSNGQAGETDEL
;
A
#
# COMPACT_ATOMS: atom_id res chain seq x y z
N ALA A 1 10.30 -17.98 -17.79
CA ALA A 1 10.90 -18.98 -18.72
C ALA A 1 12.30 -19.41 -18.26
N THR A 2 13.15 -18.51 -17.79
CA THR A 2 14.56 -18.78 -17.43
C THR A 2 14.73 -19.81 -16.29
N PRO A 3 14.02 -19.76 -15.14
CA PRO A 3 14.19 -20.74 -14.07
C PRO A 3 13.85 -22.16 -14.48
N LEU A 4 12.81 -22.37 -15.28
CA LEU A 4 12.41 -23.71 -15.76
C LEU A 4 13.45 -24.30 -16.70
N LYS A 5 14.06 -23.46 -17.58
CA LYS A 5 15.16 -23.89 -18.43
C LYS A 5 16.37 -24.32 -17.62
N ASN A 6 16.72 -23.53 -16.57
CA ASN A 6 17.83 -23.85 -15.69
C ASN A 6 17.61 -25.17 -14.93
N VAL A 7 16.41 -25.40 -14.41
CA VAL A 7 16.04 -26.67 -13.76
C VAL A 7 16.26 -27.85 -14.70
N TYR A 8 15.83 -27.72 -15.97
CA TYR A 8 16.03 -28.79 -16.93
C TYR A 8 17.50 -29.06 -17.22
N MET A 9 18.30 -28.01 -17.43
CA MET A 9 19.73 -28.13 -17.71
C MET A 9 20.49 -28.77 -16.52
N TYR A 10 20.30 -28.25 -15.31
CA TYR A 10 20.95 -28.81 -14.13
C TYR A 10 20.50 -30.25 -13.81
N ALA A 11 19.24 -30.61 -14.05
CA ALA A 11 18.77 -31.96 -13.87
C ALA A 11 19.44 -32.92 -14.85
N LEU A 12 19.60 -32.51 -16.11
CA LEU A 12 20.28 -33.30 -17.13
C LEU A 12 21.74 -33.53 -16.76
N ASP A 13 22.47 -32.45 -16.39
CA ASP A 13 23.87 -32.50 -15.99
C ASP A 13 24.10 -33.43 -14.80
N VAL A 14 23.24 -33.34 -13.78
CA VAL A 14 23.30 -34.21 -12.60
C VAL A 14 23.10 -35.67 -12.96
N VAL A 15 22.06 -35.98 -13.75
CA VAL A 15 21.74 -37.37 -14.15
C VAL A 15 22.88 -37.96 -14.96
N LEU A 16 23.39 -37.24 -15.96
CA LEU A 16 24.50 -37.69 -16.78
C LEU A 16 25.78 -37.90 -15.93
N SER A 17 26.07 -37.01 -15.03
CA SER A 17 27.24 -37.12 -14.14
C SER A 17 27.13 -38.34 -13.22
N ILE A 18 25.97 -38.63 -12.66
CA ILE A 18 25.74 -39.80 -11.80
C ILE A 18 25.91 -41.11 -12.64
N ILE A 19 25.40 -41.15 -13.85
CA ILE A 19 25.55 -42.32 -14.77
C ILE A 19 27.05 -42.56 -15.04
N ILE A 20 27.83 -41.54 -15.33
CA ILE A 20 29.26 -41.63 -15.59
C ILE A 20 30.01 -42.10 -14.36
N LEU A 21 29.70 -41.52 -13.18
CA LEU A 21 30.31 -41.98 -11.92
C LEU A 21 30.00 -43.45 -11.63
N PHE A 22 28.77 -43.88 -11.86
CA PHE A 22 28.35 -45.28 -11.69
C PHE A 22 29.08 -46.20 -12.66
N TYR A 23 29.29 -45.76 -13.92
CA TYR A 23 30.06 -46.50 -14.93
C TYR A 23 31.52 -46.71 -14.52
N PHE A 24 32.15 -45.70 -13.87
CA PHE A 24 33.51 -45.86 -13.35
C PHE A 24 33.55 -46.82 -12.16
N ASN A 25 32.78 -46.59 -11.15
CA ASN A 25 32.61 -47.48 -10.01
C ASN A 25 31.38 -47.04 -9.19
N TRP A 26 30.52 -47.98 -8.81
CA TRP A 26 29.30 -47.69 -8.05
C TRP A 26 29.56 -47.02 -6.72
N SER A 27 30.74 -47.29 -6.04
CA SER A 27 31.08 -46.68 -4.77
C SER A 27 31.34 -45.18 -4.87
N LEU A 28 31.82 -44.66 -6.01
CA LEU A 28 32.01 -43.24 -6.29
C LEU A 28 30.67 -42.53 -6.40
N ALA A 29 29.72 -43.14 -7.09
CA ALA A 29 28.38 -42.56 -7.21
C ALA A 29 27.67 -42.49 -5.84
N ILE A 30 27.72 -43.56 -5.06
CA ILE A 30 27.11 -43.61 -3.71
C ILE A 30 27.74 -42.58 -2.78
N LEU A 31 29.07 -42.50 -2.73
CA LEU A 31 29.77 -41.56 -1.85
C LEU A 31 29.45 -40.13 -2.26
N THR A 32 29.42 -39.82 -3.56
CA THR A 32 29.03 -38.51 -4.08
C THR A 32 27.60 -38.14 -3.63
N LEU A 33 26.64 -39.06 -3.74
CA LEU A 33 25.28 -38.83 -3.29
C LEU A 33 25.19 -38.58 -1.78
N ILE A 34 25.92 -39.36 -0.97
CA ILE A 34 25.94 -39.15 0.49
C ILE A 34 26.50 -37.76 0.83
N LEU A 35 27.63 -37.37 0.23
CA LEU A 35 28.22 -36.06 0.41
C LEU A 35 27.29 -34.92 -0.02
N THR A 36 26.57 -35.12 -1.11
CA THR A 36 25.59 -34.14 -1.61
C THR A 36 24.43 -33.98 -0.63
N ILE A 37 23.88 -35.08 -0.10
CA ILE A 37 22.80 -35.01 0.91
C ILE A 37 23.26 -34.24 2.13
N ILE A 38 24.46 -34.52 2.64
CA ILE A 38 25.02 -33.81 3.79
C ILE A 38 25.21 -32.32 3.47
N SER A 39 25.74 -32.01 2.28
CA SER A 39 25.91 -30.62 1.80
C SER A 39 24.61 -29.83 1.72
N LEU A 40 23.47 -30.49 1.40
CA LEU A 40 22.14 -29.87 1.41
C LEU A 40 21.57 -29.63 2.81
N VAL A 41 21.94 -30.48 3.77
CA VAL A 41 21.45 -30.37 5.16
C VAL A 41 22.25 -29.30 5.93
N LEU A 42 23.53 -29.15 5.64
CA LEU A 42 24.43 -28.27 6.37
C LEU A 42 23.96 -26.81 6.44
N PRO A 43 23.51 -26.16 5.35
CA PRO A 43 22.97 -24.78 5.38
C PRO A 43 21.74 -24.64 6.28
N LYS A 44 20.92 -25.70 6.42
CA LYS A 44 19.71 -25.66 7.28
C LYS A 44 20.05 -25.45 8.74
N LEU A 45 21.24 -25.84 9.20
CA LEU A 45 21.70 -25.59 10.56
C LEU A 45 21.84 -24.08 10.84
N PHE A 46 22.13 -23.30 9.82
CA PHE A 46 22.30 -21.84 9.89
C PHE A 46 21.03 -21.06 9.50
N GLU A 47 19.99 -21.74 9.01
CA GLU A 47 18.77 -21.10 8.49
C GLU A 47 18.11 -20.16 9.50
N ASN A 48 17.97 -20.57 10.73
CA ASN A 48 17.39 -19.74 11.79
C ASN A 48 18.21 -18.47 12.08
N MET A 49 19.54 -18.57 12.00
CA MET A 49 20.43 -17.44 12.23
C MET A 49 20.42 -16.47 11.07
N THR A 50 20.52 -16.97 9.83
CA THR A 50 20.50 -16.17 8.61
C THR A 50 19.14 -15.51 8.39
N SER A 51 18.05 -16.24 8.62
CA SER A 51 16.68 -15.71 8.51
C SER A 51 16.43 -14.57 9.51
N LYS A 52 16.78 -14.75 10.80
CA LYS A 52 16.65 -13.68 11.81
C LYS A 52 17.47 -12.45 11.43
N ALA A 53 18.71 -12.64 10.97
CA ALA A 53 19.56 -11.54 10.55
C ALA A 53 18.98 -10.79 9.35
N THR A 54 18.42 -11.51 8.36
CA THR A 54 17.78 -10.93 7.18
C THR A 54 16.53 -10.14 7.56
N ILE A 55 15.68 -10.67 8.46
CA ILE A 55 14.50 -9.95 8.97
C ILE A 55 14.93 -8.64 9.64
N GLN A 56 15.95 -8.68 10.49
CA GLN A 56 16.47 -7.48 11.15
C GLN A 56 16.95 -6.41 10.16
N VAL A 57 17.68 -6.80 9.10
CA VAL A 57 18.10 -5.86 8.03
C VAL A 57 16.91 -5.25 7.34
N THR A 58 15.90 -6.07 6.98
CA THR A 58 14.68 -5.59 6.32
C THR A 58 13.93 -4.58 7.18
N GLU A 59 13.77 -4.84 8.48
CA GLU A 59 13.13 -3.91 9.42
C GLU A 59 13.90 -2.61 9.57
N LYS A 60 15.24 -2.68 9.69
CA LYS A 60 16.08 -1.49 9.81
C LYS A 60 16.14 -0.68 8.52
N ASN A 61 16.10 -1.34 7.37
CA ASN A 61 15.97 -0.67 6.06
C ASN A 61 14.64 0.07 5.94
N LYS A 62 13.52 -0.59 6.31
CA LYS A 62 12.21 0.05 6.35
C LYS A 62 12.19 1.29 7.27
N SER A 63 12.80 1.16 8.44
CA SER A 63 12.93 2.28 9.40
C SER A 63 13.76 3.43 8.82
N LEU A 64 14.87 3.13 8.14
CA LEU A 64 15.72 4.12 7.47
C LEU A 64 14.95 4.86 6.36
N LEU A 65 14.28 4.12 5.48
CA LEU A 65 13.48 4.71 4.40
C LEU A 65 12.35 5.59 4.92
N ASN A 66 11.64 5.14 5.96
CA ASN A 66 10.61 5.94 6.62
C ASN A 66 11.18 7.22 7.27
N SER A 67 12.36 7.13 7.88
CA SER A 67 13.05 8.29 8.44
C SER A 67 13.40 9.28 7.34
N ILE A 68 14.01 8.81 6.26
CA ILE A 68 14.36 9.64 5.10
C ILE A 68 13.11 10.34 4.54
N ALA A 69 12.02 9.61 4.30
CA ALA A 69 10.78 10.17 3.75
C ALA A 69 10.20 11.28 4.65
N LYS A 70 10.21 11.07 5.97
CA LYS A 70 9.73 12.11 6.93
C LYS A 70 10.55 13.38 6.88
N TRP A 71 11.88 13.26 6.77
CA TRP A 71 12.77 14.41 6.77
C TRP A 71 12.82 15.14 5.43
N ILE A 72 12.67 14.42 4.31
CA ILE A 72 12.64 15.02 2.96
C ILE A 72 11.45 15.98 2.84
N ASN A 73 10.29 15.60 3.36
CA ASN A 73 9.10 16.46 3.33
C ASN A 73 9.26 17.77 4.13
N GLY A 74 10.22 17.85 5.07
CA GLY A 74 10.52 19.03 5.84
C GLY A 74 11.82 19.74 5.45
N LEU A 75 12.43 19.39 4.30
CA LEU A 75 13.77 19.86 3.94
C LEU A 75 13.83 21.37 3.72
N ASP A 76 12.78 21.96 3.15
CA ASP A 76 12.68 23.40 2.94
C ASP A 76 12.59 24.18 4.25
N GLU A 77 11.88 23.62 5.24
CA GLU A 77 11.80 24.22 6.58
C GLU A 77 13.17 24.15 7.28
N LEU A 78 13.86 23.00 7.19
CA LEU A 78 15.20 22.87 7.76
C LEU A 78 16.21 23.84 7.13
N ARG A 79 16.09 24.08 5.81
CA ARG A 79 16.90 25.09 5.11
C ARG A 79 16.57 26.49 5.59
N ARG A 80 15.28 26.82 5.70
CA ARG A 80 14.78 28.16 6.10
C ARG A 80 15.21 28.53 7.51
N TYR A 81 15.26 27.56 8.42
CA TYR A 81 15.67 27.75 9.81
C TYR A 81 17.15 27.39 10.09
N ALA A 82 17.95 27.13 9.05
CA ALA A 82 19.36 26.72 9.13
C ALA A 82 19.64 25.54 10.10
N SER A 83 18.73 24.60 10.17
CA SER A 83 18.75 23.48 11.13
C SER A 83 19.15 22.13 10.50
N PHE A 84 20.02 22.12 9.50
CA PHE A 84 20.46 20.92 8.77
C PHE A 84 21.18 19.91 9.64
N ASP A 85 21.80 20.32 10.73
CA ASP A 85 22.53 19.42 11.63
C ASP A 85 21.63 18.35 12.26
N ILE A 86 20.36 18.70 12.51
CA ILE A 86 19.36 17.77 13.05
C ILE A 86 19.07 16.66 12.02
N PHE A 87 18.94 17.01 10.75
CA PHE A 87 18.75 16.05 9.66
C PHE A 87 19.95 15.10 9.57
N ASN A 88 21.17 15.64 9.51
CA ASN A 88 22.40 14.86 9.43
C ASN A 88 22.55 13.90 10.62
N SER A 89 22.27 14.36 11.84
CA SER A 89 22.39 13.53 13.04
C SER A 89 21.36 12.39 13.05
N SER A 90 20.11 12.66 12.69
CA SER A 90 19.03 11.67 12.61
C SER A 90 19.29 10.64 11.50
N LEU A 91 19.76 11.11 10.33
CA LEU A 91 20.09 10.24 9.22
C LEU A 91 21.31 9.33 9.55
N ASN A 92 22.35 9.91 10.16
CA ASN A 92 23.51 9.15 10.62
C ASN A 92 23.15 8.06 11.63
N GLN A 93 22.25 8.35 12.58
CA GLN A 93 21.79 7.37 13.55
C GLN A 93 21.05 6.19 12.87
N SER A 94 20.12 6.51 11.97
CA SER A 94 19.34 5.52 11.23
C SER A 94 20.22 4.67 10.31
N THR A 95 21.14 5.32 9.58
CA THR A 95 22.12 4.67 8.69
C THR A 95 23.07 3.77 9.48
N THR A 96 23.58 4.23 10.62
CA THR A 96 24.46 3.43 11.48
C THR A 96 23.75 2.19 11.98
N THR A 97 22.48 2.29 12.36
CA THR A 97 21.67 1.17 12.82
C THR A 97 21.46 0.14 11.71
N TYR A 98 21.12 0.59 10.52
CA TYR A 98 21.01 -0.27 9.33
C TYR A 98 22.34 -0.93 8.97
N LYS A 99 23.44 -0.15 8.93
CA LYS A 99 24.79 -0.64 8.65
C LYS A 99 25.23 -1.76 9.61
N LYS A 100 25.00 -1.59 10.91
CA LYS A 100 25.30 -2.63 11.91
C LYS A 100 24.50 -3.92 11.66
N ALA A 101 23.23 -3.81 11.33
CA ALA A 101 22.41 -4.97 10.99
C ALA A 101 22.89 -5.66 9.71
N ALA A 102 23.22 -4.90 8.66
CA ALA A 102 23.72 -5.41 7.39
C ALA A 102 25.09 -6.12 7.54
N ILE A 103 26.01 -5.54 8.33
CA ILE A 103 27.29 -6.17 8.63
C ILE A 103 27.07 -7.51 9.37
N LYS A 104 26.20 -7.53 10.39
CA LYS A 104 25.89 -8.75 11.13
C LYS A 104 25.29 -9.84 10.24
N GLN A 105 24.40 -9.48 9.34
CA GLN A 105 23.83 -10.39 8.33
C GLN A 105 24.93 -10.94 7.44
N GLY A 106 25.78 -10.07 6.87
CA GLY A 106 26.89 -10.47 6.01
C GLY A 106 27.87 -11.43 6.72
N GLN A 107 28.20 -11.16 7.97
CA GLN A 107 29.04 -12.07 8.79
C GLN A 107 28.36 -13.43 9.00
N THR A 108 27.06 -13.45 9.31
CA THR A 108 26.31 -14.70 9.53
C THR A 108 26.26 -15.55 8.26
N VAL A 109 25.99 -14.91 7.11
CA VAL A 109 25.98 -15.59 5.81
C VAL A 109 27.38 -16.09 5.45
N ALA A 110 28.42 -15.25 5.61
CA ALA A 110 29.79 -15.64 5.32
C ALA A 110 30.27 -16.85 6.16
N ILE A 111 29.88 -16.93 7.43
CA ILE A 111 30.20 -18.12 8.27
C ILE A 111 29.54 -19.37 7.69
N ALA A 112 28.25 -19.29 7.31
CA ALA A 112 27.54 -20.43 6.71
C ALA A 112 28.18 -20.86 5.38
N ASP A 113 28.61 -19.91 4.55
CA ASP A 113 29.25 -20.15 3.26
C ASP A 113 30.64 -20.80 3.44
N VAL A 114 31.44 -20.29 4.39
CA VAL A 114 32.78 -20.85 4.68
C VAL A 114 32.67 -22.28 5.20
N VAL A 115 31.71 -22.57 6.08
CA VAL A 115 31.50 -23.93 6.59
C VAL A 115 31.05 -24.86 5.46
N SER A 116 30.14 -24.42 4.60
CA SER A 116 29.66 -25.19 3.45
C SER A 116 30.77 -25.46 2.43
N ALA A 117 31.56 -24.43 2.10
CA ALA A 117 32.70 -24.57 1.19
C ALA A 117 33.78 -25.51 1.77
N GLY A 118 34.09 -25.37 3.05
CA GLY A 118 35.02 -26.26 3.75
C GLY A 118 34.56 -27.72 3.69
N PHE A 119 33.28 -27.99 3.94
CA PHE A 119 32.72 -29.33 3.80
C PHE A 119 32.81 -29.87 2.37
N ASN A 120 32.51 -29.08 1.38
CA ASN A 120 32.62 -29.48 -0.03
C ASN A 120 34.05 -29.82 -0.42
N THR A 121 35.01 -28.99 0.00
CA THR A 121 36.45 -29.25 -0.25
C THR A 121 36.90 -30.53 0.45
N PHE A 122 36.49 -30.75 1.71
CA PHE A 122 36.81 -31.98 2.43
C PHE A 122 36.20 -33.21 1.77
N GLY A 123 34.95 -33.12 1.28
CA GLY A 123 34.29 -34.17 0.53
C GLY A 123 35.03 -34.53 -0.76
N GLN A 124 35.55 -33.53 -1.49
CA GLN A 124 36.36 -33.76 -2.69
C GLN A 124 37.67 -34.48 -2.37
N VAL A 125 38.33 -34.16 -1.25
CA VAL A 125 39.53 -34.88 -0.78
C VAL A 125 39.22 -36.35 -0.47
N ILE A 126 38.11 -36.64 0.21
CA ILE A 126 37.69 -38.01 0.49
C ILE A 126 37.42 -38.78 -0.84
N LEU A 127 36.73 -38.16 -1.80
CA LEU A 127 36.51 -38.77 -3.13
C LEU A 127 37.84 -39.04 -3.84
N MET A 128 38.79 -38.13 -3.77
CA MET A 128 40.12 -38.30 -4.37
C MET A 128 40.88 -39.47 -3.73
N LEU A 129 40.81 -39.60 -2.42
CA LEU A 129 41.44 -40.74 -1.70
C LEU A 129 40.79 -42.06 -2.11
N LEU A 130 39.43 -42.10 -2.25
CA LEU A 130 38.73 -43.30 -2.72
C LEU A 130 39.12 -43.63 -4.15
N CYS A 131 39.21 -42.63 -5.05
CA CYS A 131 39.69 -42.83 -6.43
C CYS A 131 41.12 -43.41 -6.46
N GLY A 132 42.03 -42.86 -5.65
CA GLY A 132 43.40 -43.37 -5.53
C GLY A 132 43.40 -44.84 -5.09
N TYR A 133 42.62 -45.17 -4.09
CA TYR A 133 42.49 -46.55 -3.60
C TYR A 133 41.99 -47.51 -4.71
N LEU A 134 40.92 -47.12 -5.40
CA LEU A 134 40.33 -47.91 -6.51
C LEU A 134 41.30 -48.07 -7.71
N TYR A 135 42.08 -47.03 -7.96
CA TYR A 135 43.12 -47.06 -9.02
C TYR A 135 44.22 -48.05 -8.68
N PHE A 136 44.74 -48.06 -7.44
CA PHE A 136 45.75 -49.05 -7.02
C PHE A 136 45.23 -50.46 -6.98
N GLN A 137 43.91 -50.62 -6.83
CA GLN A 137 43.26 -51.92 -6.94
C GLN A 137 43.00 -52.38 -8.42
N GLY A 138 43.36 -51.54 -9.39
CA GLY A 138 43.11 -51.79 -10.80
C GLY A 138 41.62 -51.74 -11.23
N GLN A 139 40.75 -51.19 -10.37
CA GLN A 139 39.31 -51.11 -10.65
C GLN A 139 38.90 -49.92 -11.54
N ILE A 140 39.71 -48.88 -11.58
CA ILE A 140 39.52 -47.70 -12.41
C ILE A 140 40.80 -47.29 -13.12
N VAL A 141 40.69 -46.61 -14.28
CA VAL A 141 41.82 -46.07 -15.00
C VAL A 141 42.24 -44.67 -14.52
N PHE A 142 43.49 -44.27 -14.71
CA PHE A 142 43.97 -42.97 -14.26
C PHE A 142 43.12 -41.80 -14.72
N GLY A 143 42.64 -41.84 -15.96
CA GLY A 143 41.71 -40.80 -16.48
C GLY A 143 40.44 -40.65 -15.68
N ALA A 144 39.91 -41.74 -15.11
CA ALA A 144 38.72 -41.72 -14.24
C ALA A 144 38.99 -40.97 -12.94
N VAL A 145 40.21 -40.97 -12.41
CA VAL A 145 40.54 -40.22 -11.19
C VAL A 145 40.34 -38.72 -11.39
N MET A 146 40.84 -38.19 -12.48
CA MET A 146 40.75 -36.77 -12.83
C MET A 146 39.31 -36.33 -13.13
N THR A 147 38.55 -37.15 -13.83
CA THR A 147 37.19 -36.82 -14.25
C THR A 147 36.16 -37.01 -13.11
N THR A 148 36.42 -37.93 -12.15
CA THR A 148 35.51 -38.15 -11.01
C THR A 148 35.32 -36.87 -10.17
N ILE A 149 36.37 -36.09 -9.94
CA ILE A 149 36.27 -34.84 -9.18
C ILE A 149 35.33 -33.85 -9.91
N ALA A 150 35.48 -33.73 -11.23
CA ALA A 150 34.64 -32.83 -12.03
C ALA A 150 33.17 -33.25 -12.00
N PHE A 151 32.87 -34.54 -12.25
CA PHE A 151 31.48 -35.04 -12.22
C PHE A 151 30.85 -35.00 -10.83
N SER A 152 31.61 -35.31 -9.78
CA SER A 152 31.12 -35.20 -8.39
C SER A 152 30.79 -33.73 -8.05
N SER A 153 31.65 -32.80 -8.45
CA SER A 153 31.38 -31.35 -8.26
C SER A 153 30.14 -30.91 -9.02
N THR A 154 29.93 -31.42 -10.26
CA THR A 154 28.72 -31.15 -11.05
C THR A 154 27.48 -31.69 -10.35
N VAL A 155 27.52 -32.87 -9.75
CA VAL A 155 26.38 -33.43 -8.98
C VAL A 155 26.09 -32.58 -7.75
N MET A 156 27.11 -32.27 -6.94
CA MET A 156 26.94 -31.53 -5.69
C MET A 156 26.39 -30.08 -5.95
N ASN A 157 26.98 -29.38 -6.91
CA ASN A 157 26.55 -28.03 -7.24
C ASN A 157 25.20 -28.05 -8.00
N GLY A 158 25.01 -28.96 -8.94
CA GLY A 158 23.80 -29.07 -9.74
C GLY A 158 22.55 -29.31 -8.87
N ILE A 159 22.63 -30.18 -7.87
CA ILE A 159 21.52 -30.40 -6.94
C ILE A 159 21.26 -29.15 -6.10
N THR A 160 22.31 -28.46 -5.65
CA THR A 160 22.16 -27.17 -4.92
C THR A 160 21.47 -26.12 -5.76
N TYR A 161 21.85 -26.00 -7.05
CA TYR A 161 21.18 -25.08 -7.99
C TYR A 161 19.74 -25.47 -8.27
N LEU A 162 19.43 -26.77 -8.42
CA LEU A 162 18.06 -27.27 -8.57
C LEU A 162 17.16 -26.85 -7.41
N VAL A 163 17.65 -27.00 -6.17
CA VAL A 163 16.90 -26.59 -4.97
C VAL A 163 16.72 -25.07 -4.95
N SER A 164 17.72 -24.30 -5.33
CA SER A 164 17.64 -22.83 -5.39
C SER A 164 16.61 -22.37 -6.42
N GLU A 165 16.66 -22.88 -7.65
CA GLU A 165 15.70 -22.54 -8.72
C GLU A 165 14.27 -22.96 -8.36
N TRP A 166 14.11 -24.11 -7.72
CA TRP A 166 12.81 -24.58 -7.23
C TRP A 166 12.23 -23.64 -6.18
N ASN A 167 13.04 -23.20 -5.24
CA ASN A 167 12.63 -22.22 -4.22
C ASN A 167 12.25 -20.87 -4.85
N LEU A 168 12.97 -20.43 -5.89
CA LEU A 168 12.62 -19.22 -6.64
C LEU A 168 11.25 -19.34 -7.33
N ILE A 169 10.99 -20.47 -7.97
CA ILE A 169 9.67 -20.76 -8.60
C ILE A 169 8.58 -20.73 -7.54
N LYS A 170 8.79 -21.38 -6.40
CA LYS A 170 7.82 -21.42 -5.31
C LYS A 170 7.53 -20.03 -4.74
N SER A 171 8.54 -19.23 -4.47
CA SER A 171 8.38 -17.86 -3.94
C SER A 171 7.64 -16.95 -4.92
N THR A 172 7.91 -17.07 -6.23
CA THR A 172 7.19 -16.35 -7.28
C THR A 172 5.72 -16.76 -7.33
N LYS A 173 5.41 -18.04 -7.17
CA LYS A 173 4.03 -18.54 -7.12
C LYS A 173 3.27 -17.99 -5.91
N GLU A 174 3.90 -17.97 -4.73
CA GLU A 174 3.31 -17.41 -3.50
C GLU A 174 3.03 -15.90 -3.65
N LEU A 175 3.94 -15.15 -4.27
CA LEU A 175 3.74 -13.73 -4.57
C LEU A 175 2.56 -13.51 -5.51
N ASN A 176 2.48 -14.28 -6.61
CA ASN A 176 1.37 -14.21 -7.54
C ASN A 176 0.03 -14.55 -6.88
N GLN A 177 -0.01 -15.53 -5.97
CA GLN A 177 -1.22 -15.85 -5.21
C GLN A 177 -1.67 -14.69 -4.32
N LYS A 178 -0.73 -13.99 -3.66
CA LYS A 178 -1.05 -12.79 -2.87
C LYS A 178 -1.61 -11.67 -3.75
N ILE A 179 -1.01 -11.41 -4.90
CA ILE A 179 -1.51 -10.42 -5.87
C ILE A 179 -2.91 -10.79 -6.34
N SER A 180 -3.13 -12.03 -6.76
CA SER A 180 -4.45 -12.51 -7.20
C SER A 180 -5.51 -12.47 -6.09
N ALA A 181 -5.12 -12.69 -4.83
CA ALA A 181 -6.03 -12.54 -3.70
C ALA A 181 -6.44 -11.07 -3.50
N MET A 182 -5.50 -10.13 -3.64
CA MET A 182 -5.79 -8.69 -3.60
C MET A 182 -6.72 -8.27 -4.74
N GLU A 183 -6.46 -8.73 -5.97
CA GLU A 183 -7.32 -8.47 -7.13
C GLU A 183 -8.75 -8.97 -6.92
N LYS A 184 -8.91 -10.19 -6.37
CA LYS A 184 -10.23 -10.75 -6.04
C LYS A 184 -10.96 -9.92 -5.00
N THR A 185 -10.26 -9.44 -3.98
CA THR A 185 -10.85 -8.58 -2.94
C THR A 185 -11.36 -7.28 -3.55
N VAL A 186 -10.59 -6.66 -4.45
CA VAL A 186 -11.01 -5.44 -5.18
C VAL A 186 -12.22 -5.72 -6.07
N GLN A 187 -12.27 -6.86 -6.76
CA GLN A 187 -13.42 -7.24 -7.61
C GLN A 187 -14.69 -7.49 -6.79
N ILE A 188 -14.58 -8.13 -5.61
CA ILE A 188 -15.72 -8.36 -4.71
C ILE A 188 -16.29 -7.03 -4.22
N ALA A 189 -15.44 -6.09 -3.82
CA ALA A 189 -15.87 -4.75 -3.44
C ALA A 189 -16.62 -4.05 -4.60
N LYS A 190 -16.12 -4.17 -5.84
CA LYS A 190 -16.73 -3.55 -7.02
C LYS A 190 -18.09 -4.15 -7.40
N ASN A 191 -18.33 -5.44 -7.11
CA ASN A 191 -19.57 -6.15 -7.42
C ASN A 191 -20.66 -5.98 -6.34
N GLN A 192 -20.34 -5.36 -5.20
CA GLN A 192 -21.29 -5.10 -4.11
C GLN A 192 -21.99 -3.74 -4.21
N HIS A 193 -21.79 -3.00 -5.30
CA HIS A 193 -22.49 -1.74 -5.57
C HIS A 193 -23.95 -2.05 -5.90
N GLY A 194 -24.77 -2.20 -4.88
CA GLY A 194 -26.23 -2.13 -4.98
C GLY A 194 -26.66 -0.67 -4.92
N ASP A 195 -27.62 -0.28 -5.77
CA ASP A 195 -28.27 1.03 -5.66
C ASP A 195 -29.18 1.02 -4.42
N GLN A 196 -28.58 1.07 -3.22
CA GLN A 196 -29.31 1.05 -1.96
C GLN A 196 -30.01 2.40 -1.78
N ASN A 197 -31.31 2.34 -1.51
CA ASN A 197 -32.12 3.52 -1.33
C ASN A 197 -32.09 3.98 0.13
N ILE A 198 -30.96 4.54 0.59
CA ILE A 198 -30.82 5.07 1.94
C ILE A 198 -31.86 6.18 2.17
N ALA A 199 -32.76 5.98 3.11
CA ALA A 199 -33.80 6.94 3.47
C ALA A 199 -33.31 7.90 4.57
N GLU A 200 -32.48 7.42 5.52
CA GLU A 200 -32.08 8.17 6.69
C GLU A 200 -30.72 7.71 7.23
N LEU A 201 -29.95 8.65 7.77
CA LEU A 201 -28.78 8.41 8.61
C LEU A 201 -29.16 8.70 10.05
N LYS A 202 -28.94 7.74 10.97
CA LYS A 202 -29.16 7.88 12.43
C LYS A 202 -27.85 7.74 13.17
N ILE A 203 -27.66 8.61 14.13
CA ILE A 203 -26.52 8.62 15.05
C ILE A 203 -27.09 8.65 16.47
N GLU A 204 -26.76 7.62 17.25
CA GLU A 204 -27.32 7.42 18.60
C GLU A 204 -26.18 7.22 19.61
N ASN A 205 -26.17 8.04 20.66
CA ASN A 205 -25.16 7.99 21.76
C ASN A 205 -23.72 7.82 21.33
N LEU A 206 -23.34 8.45 20.22
CA LEU A 206 -22.06 8.24 19.58
C LEU A 206 -20.90 8.84 20.38
N GLY A 207 -19.86 8.05 20.65
CA GLY A 207 -18.65 8.50 21.35
C GLY A 207 -17.38 7.82 20.82
N LEU A 208 -16.28 8.56 20.90
CA LEU A 208 -14.95 8.09 20.56
C LEU A 208 -13.96 8.46 21.68
N HIS A 209 -13.21 7.45 22.15
CA HIS A 209 -12.11 7.63 23.08
C HIS A 209 -10.77 7.42 22.34
N PHE A 210 -9.93 8.41 22.36
CA PHE A 210 -8.60 8.32 21.77
C PHE A 210 -7.59 7.70 22.75
N PRO A 211 -6.50 7.07 22.24
CA PRO A 211 -5.47 6.47 23.09
C PRO A 211 -4.74 7.50 23.98
N ASN A 212 -4.76 8.78 23.64
CA ASN A 212 -4.19 9.89 24.43
C ASN A 212 -5.10 10.32 25.59
N GLY A 213 -6.27 9.68 25.79
CA GLY A 213 -7.22 9.98 26.84
C GLY A 213 -8.30 11.01 26.46
N GLU A 214 -8.23 11.62 25.30
CA GLU A 214 -9.25 12.54 24.77
C GLU A 214 -10.54 11.77 24.47
N LYS A 215 -11.69 12.40 24.80
CA LYS A 215 -13.03 11.83 24.57
C LYS A 215 -13.86 12.83 23.81
N ILE A 216 -14.53 12.36 22.77
CA ILE A 216 -15.51 13.14 22.03
C ILE A 216 -16.83 12.40 22.08
N THR A 217 -17.90 13.11 22.41
CA THR A 217 -19.27 12.62 22.36
C THR A 217 -20.09 13.46 21.38
N TYR A 218 -21.01 12.83 20.70
CA TYR A 218 -21.90 13.49 19.75
C TYR A 218 -23.33 13.35 20.21
N PRO A 219 -24.17 14.34 19.94
CA PRO A 219 -25.62 14.22 20.19
C PRO A 219 -26.23 13.20 19.23
N ASP A 220 -27.44 12.80 19.55
CA ASP A 220 -28.25 12.05 18.63
C ASP A 220 -28.63 12.93 17.43
N LEU A 221 -28.36 12.43 16.23
CA LEU A 221 -28.57 13.16 14.99
C LEU A 221 -29.29 12.26 13.98
N GLU A 222 -30.24 12.84 13.29
CA GLU A 222 -30.92 12.22 12.16
C GLU A 222 -30.78 13.11 10.93
N VAL A 223 -30.44 12.52 9.77
CA VAL A 223 -30.41 13.23 8.50
C VAL A 223 -31.26 12.46 7.51
N LYS A 224 -32.22 13.13 6.90
CA LYS A 224 -33.17 12.52 5.96
C LYS A 224 -32.67 12.64 4.51
N LYS A 225 -33.08 11.70 3.68
CA LYS A 225 -32.79 11.73 2.25
C LYS A 225 -33.22 13.05 1.61
N GLY A 226 -32.34 13.65 0.82
CA GLY A 226 -32.57 14.93 0.15
C GLY A 226 -32.23 16.16 0.99
N GLU A 227 -32.05 16.02 2.31
CA GLU A 227 -31.77 17.12 3.23
C GLU A 227 -30.37 17.70 3.01
N LYS A 228 -30.24 19.02 3.14
CA LYS A 228 -28.99 19.80 3.06
C LYS A 228 -28.63 20.28 4.46
N VAL A 229 -27.71 19.60 5.11
CA VAL A 229 -27.30 19.88 6.49
C VAL A 229 -25.94 20.56 6.52
N LEU A 230 -25.86 21.69 7.22
CA LEU A 230 -24.63 22.40 7.51
C LEU A 230 -24.17 22.11 8.93
N LEU A 231 -22.97 21.53 9.09
CA LEU A 231 -22.35 21.22 10.37
C LEU A 231 -21.36 22.33 10.72
N LEU A 232 -21.70 23.10 11.75
CA LEU A 232 -20.92 24.23 12.27
C LEU A 232 -20.26 23.87 13.59
N GLY A 233 -19.32 24.68 14.05
CA GLY A 233 -18.63 24.57 15.34
C GLY A 233 -17.17 24.97 15.25
N ASP A 234 -16.56 25.21 16.40
CA ASP A 234 -15.16 25.61 16.49
C ASP A 234 -14.19 24.55 15.96
N SER A 235 -12.95 24.96 15.65
CA SER A 235 -11.91 24.01 15.31
C SER A 235 -11.65 23.06 16.50
N GLY A 236 -11.50 21.78 16.22
CA GLY A 236 -11.29 20.77 17.28
C GLY A 236 -12.56 20.16 17.91
N THR A 237 -13.78 20.63 17.56
CA THR A 237 -15.03 20.06 18.10
C THR A 237 -15.37 18.65 17.56
N GLY A 238 -14.51 18.07 16.72
CA GLY A 238 -14.67 16.69 16.22
C GLY A 238 -15.50 16.53 14.96
N LYS A 239 -15.80 17.61 14.21
CA LYS A 239 -16.58 17.56 12.95
C LYS A 239 -16.01 16.56 11.94
N SER A 240 -14.74 16.68 11.57
CA SER A 240 -14.08 15.76 10.64
C SER A 240 -13.93 14.34 11.22
N THR A 241 -13.87 14.22 12.55
CA THR A 241 -13.90 12.92 13.24
C THR A 241 -15.25 12.25 13.11
N LEU A 242 -16.35 13.00 13.20
CA LEU A 242 -17.70 12.52 12.94
C LEU A 242 -17.81 11.92 11.53
N PHE A 243 -17.30 12.62 10.51
CA PHE A 243 -17.29 12.08 9.15
C PHE A 243 -16.45 10.80 9.02
N LYS A 244 -15.30 10.72 9.71
CA LYS A 244 -14.49 9.49 9.71
C LYS A 244 -15.23 8.32 10.39
N LEU A 245 -16.04 8.58 11.40
CA LEU A 245 -16.90 7.57 12.06
C LEU A 245 -18.04 7.13 11.12
N ILE A 246 -18.75 8.08 10.49
CA ILE A 246 -19.83 7.79 9.53
C ILE A 246 -19.32 6.96 8.34
N LEU A 247 -18.12 7.28 7.85
CA LEU A 247 -17.48 6.56 6.74
C LEU A 247 -16.81 5.24 7.15
N GLY A 248 -16.94 4.82 8.41
CA GLY A 248 -16.32 3.59 8.92
C GLY A 248 -14.78 3.60 8.96
N LYS A 249 -14.13 4.76 8.75
CA LYS A 249 -12.67 4.93 8.85
C LYS A 249 -12.17 4.86 10.29
N LEU A 250 -13.04 5.20 11.24
CA LEU A 250 -12.84 5.03 12.67
C LEU A 250 -13.99 4.20 13.23
N LYS A 251 -13.72 3.38 14.26
CA LYS A 251 -14.74 2.63 14.97
C LYS A 251 -15.15 3.41 16.22
N PRO A 252 -16.45 3.63 16.46
CA PRO A 252 -16.91 4.26 17.68
C PRO A 252 -16.57 3.38 18.89
N THR A 253 -16.31 4.01 20.03
CA THR A 253 -16.14 3.32 21.32
C THR A 253 -17.45 3.19 22.07
N GLN A 254 -18.44 4.00 21.71
CA GLN A 254 -19.78 4.01 22.29
C GLN A 254 -20.79 4.43 21.21
N GLY A 255 -22.04 3.95 21.33
CA GLY A 255 -23.14 4.32 20.45
C GLY A 255 -23.12 3.61 19.10
N LYS A 256 -23.99 4.05 18.21
CA LYS A 256 -24.22 3.41 16.91
C LYS A 256 -24.44 4.46 15.81
N ILE A 257 -23.99 4.13 14.61
CA ILE A 257 -24.33 4.82 13.36
C ILE A 257 -25.07 3.82 12.48
N SER A 258 -26.27 4.17 12.04
CA SER A 258 -27.09 3.34 11.17
C SER A 258 -27.54 4.16 9.96
N PHE A 259 -27.48 3.51 8.80
CA PHE A 259 -28.20 3.97 7.63
C PHE A 259 -29.44 3.11 7.48
N VAL A 260 -30.58 3.72 7.25
CA VAL A 260 -31.87 3.05 7.30
C VAL A 260 -32.60 3.24 5.98
N ASP A 261 -33.32 2.23 5.52
CA ASP A 261 -34.30 2.31 4.45
C ASP A 261 -35.70 2.04 5.01
N GLU A 262 -36.67 1.83 4.12
CA GLU A 262 -38.04 1.50 4.50
C GLU A 262 -38.18 0.13 5.21
N HIS A 263 -37.15 -0.70 5.15
CA HIS A 263 -37.13 -2.09 5.64
C HIS A 263 -36.28 -2.27 6.90
N GLY A 264 -35.50 -1.26 7.31
CA GLY A 264 -34.65 -1.29 8.50
C GLY A 264 -33.18 -0.89 8.26
N ASP A 265 -32.30 -1.30 9.16
CA ASP A 265 -30.87 -0.97 9.11
C ASP A 265 -30.18 -1.56 7.88
N LEU A 266 -29.48 -0.73 7.13
CA LEU A 266 -28.69 -1.11 5.97
C LEU A 266 -27.23 -1.37 6.35
N ASN A 267 -26.65 -2.40 5.73
CA ASN A 267 -25.20 -2.59 5.78
C ASN A 267 -24.59 -1.85 4.60
N ILE A 268 -24.15 -0.62 4.83
CA ILE A 268 -23.63 0.25 3.77
C ILE A 268 -22.12 0.10 3.62
N ASN A 269 -21.70 -0.06 2.38
CA ASN A 269 -20.31 0.09 2.02
C ASN A 269 -19.97 1.59 1.84
N SER A 270 -18.78 2.00 2.25
CA SER A 270 -18.28 3.37 2.11
C SER A 270 -18.34 3.93 0.68
N ASP A 271 -18.52 3.07 -0.31
CA ASP A 271 -18.53 3.39 -1.74
C ASP A 271 -19.89 3.97 -2.21
N GLU A 272 -20.95 3.83 -1.41
CA GLU A 272 -22.29 4.40 -1.71
C GLU A 272 -22.41 5.86 -1.28
N ILE A 273 -21.42 6.30 -0.51
CA ILE A 273 -21.33 7.65 0.04
C ILE A 273 -20.22 8.42 -0.65
N GLY A 274 -20.56 9.55 -1.27
CA GLY A 274 -19.56 10.49 -1.77
C GLY A 274 -18.91 11.24 -0.61
N TYR A 275 -17.59 11.35 -0.65
CA TYR A 275 -16.85 12.10 0.35
C TYR A 275 -15.82 13.02 -0.29
N VAL A 276 -15.91 14.28 0.03
CA VAL A 276 -14.94 15.33 -0.31
C VAL A 276 -14.14 15.63 0.96
N ALA A 277 -12.89 15.17 0.99
CA ALA A 277 -12.00 15.39 2.12
C ALA A 277 -11.40 16.80 2.09
N GLN A 278 -11.06 17.34 3.25
CA GLN A 278 -10.36 18.61 3.42
C GLN A 278 -9.04 18.63 2.62
N ASP A 279 -8.23 17.57 2.79
CA ASP A 279 -6.97 17.35 2.07
C ASP A 279 -7.14 16.29 1.00
N GLY A 280 -7.93 16.59 -0.02
CA GLY A 280 -8.20 15.63 -1.09
C GLY A 280 -6.98 15.39 -1.98
N ILE A 281 -6.77 14.12 -2.37
CA ILE A 281 -5.62 13.67 -3.14
C ILE A 281 -5.94 13.65 -4.63
N LEU A 282 -5.02 14.15 -5.45
CA LEU A 282 -4.99 13.93 -6.89
C LEU A 282 -4.02 12.79 -7.23
N PHE A 283 -4.27 12.13 -8.35
CA PHE A 283 -3.47 11.02 -8.85
C PHE A 283 -2.68 11.42 -10.10
N PRO A 284 -1.54 10.77 -10.36
CA PRO A 284 -0.83 10.93 -11.64
C PRO A 284 -1.75 10.55 -12.80
N GLY A 285 -2.06 11.50 -13.67
CA GLY A 285 -2.98 11.36 -14.79
C GLY A 285 -3.48 12.72 -15.24
N SER A 286 -4.43 12.79 -16.16
CA SER A 286 -5.03 14.07 -16.57
C SER A 286 -6.03 14.60 -15.53
N ILE A 287 -6.41 15.86 -15.66
CA ILE A 287 -7.54 16.44 -14.90
C ILE A 287 -8.80 15.60 -15.13
N GLN A 288 -9.06 15.18 -16.35
CA GLN A 288 -10.19 14.31 -16.69
C GLN A 288 -10.12 12.97 -15.96
N ASP A 289 -8.96 12.31 -15.94
CA ASP A 289 -8.77 11.05 -15.23
C ASP A 289 -9.00 11.21 -13.72
N ASN A 290 -8.58 12.34 -13.16
CA ASN A 290 -8.81 12.67 -11.76
C ASN A 290 -10.28 12.91 -11.42
N ILE A 291 -11.04 13.49 -12.33
CA ILE A 291 -12.50 13.68 -12.17
C ILE A 291 -13.24 12.36 -12.31
N THR A 292 -12.89 11.55 -13.31
CA THR A 292 -13.58 10.28 -13.63
C THR A 292 -13.09 9.09 -12.84
N MET A 293 -12.02 9.24 -12.04
CA MET A 293 -11.30 8.13 -11.42
C MET A 293 -10.93 7.05 -12.43
N PHE A 294 -10.40 7.50 -13.57
CA PHE A 294 -9.95 6.65 -14.69
C PHE A 294 -11.06 5.81 -15.36
N ASP A 295 -12.35 6.14 -15.17
CA ASP A 295 -13.45 5.50 -15.89
C ASP A 295 -13.82 6.30 -17.17
N PRO A 296 -13.51 5.77 -18.38
CA PRO A 296 -13.80 6.46 -19.63
C PRO A 296 -15.31 6.70 -19.89
N LYS A 297 -16.17 5.89 -19.24
CA LYS A 297 -17.64 6.04 -19.39
C LYS A 297 -18.14 7.37 -18.81
N LEU A 298 -17.40 7.94 -17.87
CA LEU A 298 -17.74 9.17 -17.17
C LEU A 298 -17.21 10.44 -17.87
N ASN A 299 -16.46 10.32 -18.98
CA ASN A 299 -15.82 11.46 -19.64
C ASN A 299 -16.82 12.59 -20.02
N LYS A 300 -18.00 12.24 -20.56
CA LYS A 300 -19.02 13.23 -20.89
C LYS A 300 -19.61 13.93 -19.66
N LEU A 301 -19.66 13.24 -18.52
CA LEU A 301 -20.11 13.82 -17.25
C LEU A 301 -19.04 14.72 -16.65
N ALA A 302 -17.75 14.40 -16.85
CA ALA A 302 -16.64 15.23 -16.40
C ALA A 302 -16.67 16.63 -17.04
N GLU A 303 -16.96 16.73 -18.32
CA GLU A 303 -17.11 18.02 -19.04
C GLU A 303 -18.23 18.89 -18.43
N LYS A 304 -19.36 18.28 -18.04
CA LYS A 304 -20.45 18.98 -17.36
C LYS A 304 -20.06 19.37 -15.93
N ALA A 305 -19.37 18.48 -15.20
CA ALA A 305 -18.96 18.72 -13.83
C ALA A 305 -17.97 19.89 -13.74
N VAL A 306 -17.07 20.03 -14.71
CA VAL A 306 -16.15 21.18 -14.84
C VAL A 306 -16.90 22.53 -14.83
N GLN A 307 -18.03 22.60 -15.53
CA GLN A 307 -18.86 23.80 -15.56
C GLN A 307 -19.56 24.06 -14.21
N TRP A 308 -20.02 22.98 -13.55
CA TRP A 308 -20.71 23.09 -12.27
C TRP A 308 -19.82 23.58 -11.14
N VAL A 309 -18.53 23.20 -11.16
CA VAL A 309 -17.55 23.63 -10.15
C VAL A 309 -16.80 24.90 -10.57
N ASP A 310 -17.20 25.56 -11.65
CA ASP A 310 -16.57 26.79 -12.18
C ASP A 310 -15.06 26.62 -12.46
N LEU A 311 -14.68 25.47 -13.02
CA LEU A 311 -13.30 25.14 -13.39
C LEU A 311 -13.02 25.41 -14.88
N ASN A 312 -14.05 25.68 -15.71
CA ASN A 312 -13.92 25.88 -17.15
C ASN A 312 -12.94 26.99 -17.51
N LYS A 313 -12.99 28.16 -16.83
CA LYS A 313 -12.08 29.28 -17.05
C LYS A 313 -10.62 28.94 -16.76
N ASP A 314 -10.39 28.03 -15.81
CA ASP A 314 -9.05 27.54 -15.46
C ASP A 314 -8.55 26.57 -16.54
N ILE A 315 -9.41 25.65 -16.98
CA ILE A 315 -9.09 24.64 -17.98
C ILE A 315 -8.78 25.27 -19.34
N GLU A 316 -9.47 26.32 -19.73
CA GLU A 316 -9.23 27.07 -20.98
C GLU A 316 -7.82 27.67 -21.04
N LYS A 317 -7.17 27.91 -19.91
CA LYS A 317 -5.78 28.41 -19.84
C LYS A 317 -4.74 27.33 -20.05
N PHE A 318 -5.11 26.06 -19.92
CA PHE A 318 -4.19 24.95 -20.10
C PHE A 318 -4.12 24.52 -21.58
N PRO A 319 -2.91 24.30 -22.14
CA PRO A 319 -2.75 23.94 -23.55
C PRO A 319 -3.49 22.65 -23.95
N ALA A 320 -3.60 21.68 -23.06
CA ALA A 320 -4.31 20.42 -23.29
C ALA A 320 -5.73 20.40 -22.69
N GLY A 321 -6.23 21.53 -22.20
CA GLY A 321 -7.55 21.63 -21.61
C GLY A 321 -7.74 20.64 -20.44
N ILE A 322 -8.88 19.96 -20.40
CA ILE A 322 -9.20 18.93 -19.38
C ILE A 322 -8.25 17.71 -19.41
N LYS A 323 -7.52 17.50 -20.50
CA LYS A 323 -6.50 16.45 -20.64
C LYS A 323 -5.12 16.86 -20.14
N THR A 324 -4.97 18.02 -19.53
CA THR A 324 -3.73 18.46 -18.90
C THR A 324 -3.34 17.48 -17.84
N ALA A 325 -2.08 17.01 -17.88
CA ALA A 325 -1.52 16.11 -16.88
C ALA A 325 -1.36 16.84 -15.55
N VAL A 326 -1.74 16.16 -14.47
CA VAL A 326 -1.50 16.61 -13.09
C VAL A 326 -0.07 16.23 -12.72
N ASP A 327 0.75 17.24 -12.43
CA ASP A 327 2.11 17.06 -11.95
C ASP A 327 2.11 17.19 -10.42
N LEU A 328 2.37 16.08 -9.74
CA LEU A 328 2.38 16.03 -8.27
C LEU A 328 3.70 16.56 -7.69
N ASP A 329 4.77 16.61 -8.48
CA ASP A 329 6.09 17.06 -8.03
C ASP A 329 6.27 18.57 -8.20
N GLN A 330 5.73 19.12 -9.30
CA GLN A 330 5.86 20.54 -9.62
C GLN A 330 4.65 21.39 -9.21
N ASP A 331 3.61 20.75 -8.67
CA ASP A 331 2.42 21.41 -8.15
C ASP A 331 1.78 22.39 -9.16
N ASN A 332 1.57 21.91 -10.39
CA ASN A 332 1.08 22.71 -11.52
C ASN A 332 -0.38 23.19 -11.42
N LEU A 333 -1.05 22.87 -10.31
CA LEU A 333 -2.43 23.29 -10.02
C LEU A 333 -2.48 24.08 -8.70
N SER A 334 -3.23 25.17 -8.68
CA SER A 334 -3.50 25.92 -7.45
C SER A 334 -4.38 25.10 -6.48
N GLY A 335 -4.33 25.45 -5.18
CA GLY A 335 -5.17 24.81 -4.16
C GLY A 335 -6.67 24.84 -4.51
N GLY A 336 -7.16 25.98 -5.01
CA GLY A 336 -8.54 26.11 -5.45
C GLY A 336 -8.89 25.23 -6.66
N GLN A 337 -7.97 25.09 -7.63
CA GLN A 337 -8.16 24.19 -8.78
C GLN A 337 -8.19 22.74 -8.32
N LYS A 338 -7.32 22.33 -7.39
CA LYS A 338 -7.35 20.98 -6.80
C LYS A 338 -8.67 20.70 -6.11
N GLN A 339 -9.18 21.61 -5.30
CA GLN A 339 -10.49 21.46 -4.63
C GLN A 339 -11.64 21.38 -5.64
N LYS A 340 -11.64 22.21 -6.67
CA LYS A 340 -12.66 22.13 -7.75
C LYS A 340 -12.62 20.77 -8.47
N ILE A 341 -11.45 20.20 -8.76
CA ILE A 341 -11.31 18.86 -9.36
C ILE A 341 -11.92 17.78 -8.45
N ILE A 342 -11.65 17.84 -7.14
CA ILE A 342 -12.17 16.89 -6.18
C ILE A 342 -13.69 17.00 -6.03
N LEU A 343 -14.24 18.21 -6.03
CA LEU A 343 -15.67 18.44 -6.07
C LEU A 343 -16.31 17.91 -7.36
N ALA A 344 -15.69 18.17 -8.51
CA ALA A 344 -16.15 17.62 -9.80
C ALA A 344 -16.14 16.09 -9.80
N ARG A 345 -15.13 15.46 -9.21
CA ARG A 345 -15.07 14.00 -8.98
C ARG A 345 -16.31 13.51 -8.22
N ALA A 346 -16.62 14.10 -7.08
CA ALA A 346 -17.77 13.73 -6.28
C ALA A 346 -19.11 13.91 -7.03
N LEU A 347 -19.20 14.91 -7.89
CA LEU A 347 -20.39 15.15 -8.72
C LEU A 347 -20.56 14.11 -9.83
N VAL A 348 -19.47 13.70 -10.47
CA VAL A 348 -19.50 12.74 -11.60
C VAL A 348 -19.90 11.35 -11.15
N HIS A 349 -19.48 10.92 -9.96
CA HIS A 349 -19.78 9.59 -9.43
C HIS A 349 -21.21 9.42 -8.90
N GLN A 350 -22.03 10.46 -8.96
CA GLN A 350 -23.50 10.46 -8.75
C GLN A 350 -24.00 9.78 -7.47
N THR A 351 -23.19 9.80 -6.40
CA THR A 351 -23.63 9.29 -5.10
C THR A 351 -24.82 10.11 -4.58
N LYS A 352 -25.82 9.43 -4.00
CA LYS A 352 -27.03 10.07 -3.46
C LYS A 352 -26.75 10.80 -2.15
N TRP A 353 -25.76 10.34 -1.41
CA TRP A 353 -25.28 10.93 -0.16
C TRP A 353 -23.90 11.53 -0.37
N LEU A 354 -23.69 12.78 0.03
CA LEU A 354 -22.44 13.51 -0.17
C LEU A 354 -22.03 14.20 1.13
N PHE A 355 -20.89 13.82 1.65
CA PHE A 355 -20.24 14.44 2.80
C PHE A 355 -19.09 15.32 2.32
N ILE A 356 -19.07 16.59 2.75
CA ILE A 356 -18.06 17.57 2.32
C ILE A 356 -17.37 18.15 3.55
N ASP A 357 -16.08 17.86 3.69
CA ASP A 357 -15.24 18.35 4.78
C ASP A 357 -14.40 19.53 4.26
N GLU A 358 -14.87 20.76 4.52
CA GLU A 358 -14.20 22.01 4.09
C GLU A 358 -13.84 22.08 2.59
N GLY A 359 -14.60 21.43 1.73
CA GLY A 359 -14.28 21.26 0.30
C GLY A 359 -14.21 22.56 -0.52
N THR A 360 -14.44 23.72 0.07
CA THR A 360 -14.41 25.03 -0.61
C THR A 360 -13.45 26.03 0.04
N SER A 361 -12.65 25.61 1.01
CA SER A 361 -11.79 26.51 1.82
C SER A 361 -10.68 27.23 1.01
N ALA A 362 -10.20 26.61 -0.08
CA ALA A 362 -9.19 27.20 -0.97
C ALA A 362 -9.80 27.85 -2.25
N ILE A 363 -11.12 27.84 -2.37
CA ILE A 363 -11.86 28.44 -3.52
C ILE A 363 -12.23 29.87 -3.15
N ASP A 364 -12.15 30.80 -4.10
CA ASP A 364 -12.59 32.18 -3.88
C ASP A 364 -14.10 32.25 -3.55
N SER A 365 -14.50 33.34 -2.89
CA SER A 365 -15.86 33.48 -2.36
C SER A 365 -16.95 33.48 -3.45
N GLU A 366 -16.65 34.04 -4.63
CA GLU A 366 -17.61 34.11 -5.74
C GLU A 366 -17.81 32.74 -6.41
N ALA A 367 -16.71 32.02 -6.67
CA ALA A 367 -16.79 30.65 -7.16
C ALA A 367 -17.42 29.71 -6.13
N THR A 368 -17.12 29.88 -4.83
CA THR A 368 -17.76 29.13 -3.74
C THR A 368 -19.27 29.29 -3.75
N LYS A 369 -19.77 30.53 -3.85
CA LYS A 369 -21.21 30.79 -3.96
C LYS A 369 -21.87 30.07 -5.15
N LYS A 370 -21.21 30.12 -6.31
CA LYS A 370 -21.70 29.47 -7.53
C LYS A 370 -21.73 27.95 -7.41
N VAL A 371 -20.66 27.36 -6.91
CA VAL A 371 -20.52 25.94 -6.68
C VAL A 371 -21.57 25.44 -5.69
N LEU A 372 -21.71 26.10 -4.56
CA LEU A 372 -22.70 25.72 -3.54
C LEU A 372 -24.13 25.87 -4.06
N LYS A 373 -24.44 26.94 -4.77
CA LYS A 373 -25.76 27.14 -5.36
C LYS A 373 -26.12 26.03 -6.35
N ASN A 374 -25.15 25.54 -7.12
CA ASN A 374 -25.36 24.41 -8.02
C ASN A 374 -25.51 23.10 -7.26
N LEU A 375 -24.70 22.89 -6.21
CA LEU A 375 -24.70 21.67 -5.40
C LEU A 375 -26.02 21.51 -4.61
N LEU A 376 -26.48 22.57 -3.96
CA LEU A 376 -27.71 22.59 -3.16
C LEU A 376 -28.99 22.39 -3.98
N LYS A 377 -28.96 22.67 -5.28
CA LYS A 377 -30.07 22.40 -6.20
C LYS A 377 -30.19 20.94 -6.64
N THR A 378 -29.24 20.08 -6.28
CA THR A 378 -29.30 18.66 -6.64
C THR A 378 -30.20 17.89 -5.69
N ASP A 379 -30.74 16.73 -6.12
CA ASP A 379 -31.57 15.85 -5.29
C ASP A 379 -30.77 15.05 -4.24
N ARG A 380 -29.48 15.36 -4.09
CA ARG A 380 -28.58 14.64 -3.17
C ARG A 380 -28.82 15.05 -1.73
N THR A 381 -28.63 14.13 -0.82
CA THR A 381 -28.45 14.45 0.61
C THR A 381 -27.03 14.98 0.80
N ILE A 382 -26.89 16.14 1.41
CA ILE A 382 -25.60 16.79 1.59
C ILE A 382 -25.40 17.10 3.07
N VAL A 383 -24.29 16.61 3.63
CA VAL A 383 -23.81 17.03 4.95
C VAL A 383 -22.47 17.73 4.75
N MET A 384 -22.42 19.00 5.06
CA MET A 384 -21.24 19.83 4.80
C MET A 384 -20.69 20.44 6.08
N ILE A 385 -19.39 20.32 6.26
CA ILE A 385 -18.63 21.09 7.25
C ILE A 385 -18.07 22.32 6.54
N ALA A 386 -18.33 23.47 7.08
CA ALA A 386 -17.76 24.71 6.54
C ALA A 386 -17.38 25.69 7.66
N HIS A 387 -16.38 26.50 7.34
CA HIS A 387 -15.96 27.64 8.16
C HIS A 387 -16.14 28.93 7.35
N ASN A 388 -16.52 30.02 8.02
CA ASN A 388 -16.58 31.37 7.46
C ASN A 388 -17.50 31.57 6.24
N PHE A 389 -18.65 30.90 6.22
CA PHE A 389 -19.68 31.21 5.22
C PHE A 389 -20.42 32.51 5.54
N SER A 390 -20.83 33.22 4.48
CA SER A 390 -21.74 34.35 4.62
C SER A 390 -23.13 33.87 5.08
N ASN A 391 -23.88 34.72 5.79
CA ASN A 391 -25.24 34.42 6.23
C ASN A 391 -26.15 33.97 5.08
N GLU A 392 -25.96 34.52 3.87
CA GLU A 392 -26.68 34.10 2.66
C GLU A 392 -26.45 32.61 2.33
N LEU A 393 -25.21 32.14 2.43
CA LEU A 393 -24.85 30.75 2.18
C LEU A 393 -25.31 29.81 3.29
N ILE A 394 -25.19 30.25 4.54
CA ILE A 394 -25.66 29.50 5.70
C ILE A 394 -27.17 29.26 5.61
N ASN A 395 -27.94 30.27 5.19
CA ASN A 395 -29.40 30.20 5.07
C ASN A 395 -29.88 29.43 3.83
N ALA A 396 -28.97 28.99 2.96
CA ALA A 396 -29.29 28.15 1.82
C ALA A 396 -29.36 26.65 2.16
N PHE A 397 -28.97 26.25 3.36
CA PHE A 397 -29.11 24.89 3.89
C PHE A 397 -30.46 24.71 4.60
N ASP A 398 -31.02 23.50 4.52
CA ASP A 398 -32.30 23.17 5.15
C ASP A 398 -32.20 23.18 6.68
N ARG A 399 -31.04 22.73 7.20
CA ARG A 399 -30.77 22.62 8.64
C ARG A 399 -29.34 22.95 9.01
N LYS A 400 -29.15 23.55 10.18
CA LYS A 400 -27.87 23.90 10.77
C LYS A 400 -27.69 23.15 12.08
N ILE A 401 -26.55 22.46 12.22
CA ILE A 401 -26.20 21.74 13.43
C ILE A 401 -24.89 22.33 13.94
N VAL A 402 -24.91 22.85 15.18
CA VAL A 402 -23.71 23.40 15.82
C VAL A 402 -23.14 22.39 16.79
N LEU A 403 -21.92 21.93 16.57
CA LEU A 403 -21.16 21.08 17.50
C LEU A 403 -20.34 21.99 18.42
N SER A 404 -20.63 21.94 19.71
CA SER A 404 -19.83 22.61 20.76
C SER A 404 -19.40 21.54 21.77
N ASN A 405 -18.13 21.50 22.12
CA ASN A 405 -17.46 20.64 23.12
C ASN A 405 -18.35 19.58 23.83
N GLY A 406 -18.79 18.56 23.06
CA GLY A 406 -19.59 17.43 23.57
C GLY A 406 -21.09 17.67 23.70
N GLN A 407 -21.60 18.80 23.25
CA GLN A 407 -23.05 19.08 23.14
C GLN A 407 -23.32 19.71 21.77
N ALA A 408 -24.34 19.23 21.08
CA ALA A 408 -24.87 19.94 19.93
C ALA A 408 -26.21 20.59 20.29
N GLY A 409 -26.39 21.80 19.77
CA GLY A 409 -27.68 22.46 19.75
C GLY A 409 -28.13 22.66 18.32
N GLU A 410 -29.39 22.39 18.03
CA GLU A 410 -30.05 22.95 16.85
C GLU A 410 -30.26 24.44 17.14
N THR A 411 -29.75 25.31 16.28
CA THR A 411 -30.06 26.73 16.35
C THR A 411 -30.75 27.13 15.07
N ASP A 412 -32.02 27.49 15.16
CA ASP A 412 -32.75 28.18 14.09
C ASP A 412 -32.35 29.66 13.97
N GLU A 413 -31.53 30.17 14.88
CA GLU A 413 -31.12 31.59 14.94
C GLU A 413 -29.60 31.77 15.00
N LEU A 414 -29.06 32.34 13.95
CA LEU A 414 -27.88 33.20 13.94
C LEU A 414 -28.12 34.37 12.99
#